data_e36f6f15f90ae79dee63d41fed513203
#
_entry.id   e36f6f15f90ae79dee63d41fed513203
#
_cell.length_a   1.000
_cell.length_b   1.000
_cell.length_c   1.000
_cell.angle_alpha   90.00
_cell.angle_beta   90.00
_cell.angle_gamma   90.00
#
_symmetry.space_group_name_H-M   'P 1'
#
loop_
_entity.id
_entity.type
_entity.pdbx_description
1 polymer ?
#
loop_
_entity_poly.entity_id
_entity_poly.type
_entity_poly.pdbx_seq_one_letter_code
_entity_poly.pdbx_strand_id
1 'polypeptide(L)'
;MNDSQTLFQFSTWFIFLISYLIGSIPFGLLFTRLAKLGDVRTIGSGNIGATNVLRTGNKKVAALTLLCDVLKGTFVILVTKFLSHPIENNIIISLAGFFVFLGHLFPIWLKFKGGKGVATYLGVCLGVYWPAAIVFIIVWMAFFLFTRYSSLSALVAVIITPIFVLYFSDPYFYFMLIAMSMFVYIKHYANIGRLLIGKENKIGTQNGDE
;
A
#
# COMPACT_ATOMS: atom_id res chain seq x y z
N MET A 1 8.09 34.96 -13.28
CA MET A 1 7.63 33.58 -13.59
C MET A 1 6.62 33.69 -14.71
N ASN A 2 6.73 32.90 -15.76
CA ASN A 2 5.84 32.94 -16.91
C ASN A 2 4.51 32.26 -16.52
N ASP A 3 3.35 32.76 -17.00
CA ASP A 3 2.02 32.24 -16.64
C ASP A 3 1.91 30.72 -16.87
N SER A 4 2.56 30.19 -17.90
CA SER A 4 2.61 28.75 -18.17
C SER A 4 3.36 27.93 -17.08
N GLN A 5 4.41 28.47 -16.48
CA GLN A 5 5.13 27.82 -15.38
C GLN A 5 4.28 27.81 -14.10
N THR A 6 3.55 28.88 -13.87
CA THR A 6 2.65 28.99 -12.71
C THR A 6 1.49 27.98 -12.83
N LEU A 7 0.85 27.89 -13.99
CA LEU A 7 -0.21 26.91 -14.26
C LEU A 7 0.29 25.46 -14.14
N PHE A 8 1.49 25.16 -14.63
CA PHE A 8 2.10 23.84 -14.49
C PHE A 8 2.35 23.49 -13.02
N GLN A 9 2.86 24.41 -12.22
CA GLN A 9 3.05 24.18 -10.79
C GLN A 9 1.72 23.94 -10.07
N PHE A 10 0.69 24.72 -10.33
CA PHE A 10 -0.65 24.52 -9.73
C PHE A 10 -1.24 23.15 -10.08
N SER A 11 -1.13 22.71 -11.35
CA SER A 11 -1.64 21.41 -11.78
C SER A 11 -0.90 20.25 -11.10
N THR A 12 0.39 20.37 -10.87
CA THR A 12 1.23 19.36 -10.20
C THR A 12 0.85 19.21 -8.71
N TRP A 13 0.70 20.32 -7.99
CA TRP A 13 0.24 20.27 -6.59
C TRP A 13 -1.16 19.69 -6.46
N PHE A 14 -2.04 19.97 -7.40
CA PHE A 14 -3.38 19.41 -7.45
C PHE A 14 -3.36 17.88 -7.65
N ILE A 15 -2.47 17.37 -8.53
CA ILE A 15 -2.26 15.93 -8.71
C ILE A 15 -1.86 15.28 -7.38
N PHE A 16 -0.92 15.87 -6.63
CA PHE A 16 -0.47 15.30 -5.35
C PHE A 16 -1.59 15.31 -4.29
N LEU A 17 -2.33 16.40 -4.20
CA LEU A 17 -3.49 16.50 -3.30
C LEU A 17 -4.54 15.41 -3.61
N ILE A 18 -4.94 15.29 -4.87
CA ILE A 18 -5.92 14.27 -5.29
C ILE A 18 -5.38 12.86 -5.06
N SER A 19 -4.10 12.62 -5.35
CA SER A 19 -3.45 11.32 -5.07
C SER A 19 -3.55 10.94 -3.60
N TYR A 20 -3.26 11.89 -2.70
CA TYR A 20 -3.39 11.69 -1.26
C TYR A 20 -4.85 11.44 -0.85
N LEU A 21 -5.82 12.19 -1.37
CA LEU A 21 -7.23 12.02 -1.05
C LEU A 21 -7.76 10.66 -1.51
N ILE A 22 -7.42 10.21 -2.73
CA ILE A 22 -7.75 8.87 -3.23
C ILE A 22 -7.11 7.81 -2.33
N GLY A 23 -5.84 7.97 -1.99
CA GLY A 23 -5.14 7.09 -1.06
C GLY A 23 -5.83 6.99 0.29
N SER A 24 -6.39 8.10 0.77
CA SER A 24 -7.05 8.22 2.07
C SER A 24 -8.40 7.48 2.17
N ILE A 25 -8.96 6.97 1.07
CA ILE A 25 -10.21 6.18 1.09
C ILE A 25 -9.95 4.86 1.86
N PRO A 26 -10.61 4.65 3.01
CA PRO A 26 -10.35 3.48 3.87
C PRO A 26 -11.27 2.31 3.49
N PHE A 27 -11.00 1.65 2.35
CA PHE A 27 -11.89 0.62 1.79
C PHE A 27 -12.23 -0.51 2.77
N GLY A 28 -11.26 -0.98 3.55
CA GLY A 28 -11.53 -2.04 4.52
C GLY A 28 -12.56 -1.66 5.58
N LEU A 29 -12.48 -0.43 6.12
CA LEU A 29 -13.46 0.07 7.07
C LEU A 29 -14.81 0.33 6.40
N LEU A 30 -14.81 0.85 5.17
CA LEU A 30 -16.02 1.12 4.41
C LEU A 30 -16.79 -0.18 4.11
N PHE A 31 -16.10 -1.17 3.57
CA PHE A 31 -16.74 -2.45 3.20
C PHE A 31 -17.18 -3.28 4.40
N THR A 32 -16.43 -3.29 5.51
CA THR A 32 -16.87 -3.99 6.72
C THR A 32 -18.12 -3.35 7.32
N ARG A 33 -18.24 -2.02 7.30
CA ARG A 33 -19.46 -1.33 7.73
C ARG A 33 -20.64 -1.61 6.81
N LEU A 34 -20.46 -1.53 5.49
CA LEU A 34 -21.50 -1.84 4.51
C LEU A 34 -22.01 -3.30 4.62
N ALA A 35 -21.09 -4.22 4.88
CA ALA A 35 -21.41 -5.63 5.10
C ALA A 35 -21.91 -5.95 6.52
N LYS A 36 -22.12 -4.96 7.38
CA LYS A 36 -22.57 -5.10 8.79
C LYS A 36 -21.69 -6.03 9.64
N LEU A 37 -20.36 -6.05 9.34
CA LEU A 37 -19.38 -6.86 10.08
C LEU A 37 -18.76 -6.12 11.29
N GLY A 38 -19.27 -4.93 11.62
CA GLY A 38 -18.73 -4.10 12.68
C GLY A 38 -17.50 -3.29 12.29
N ASP A 39 -16.79 -2.77 13.28
CA ASP A 39 -15.59 -1.97 13.08
C ASP A 39 -14.35 -2.87 13.10
N VAL A 40 -13.72 -3.03 11.95
CA VAL A 40 -12.51 -3.87 11.79
C VAL A 40 -11.35 -3.45 12.69
N ARG A 41 -11.37 -2.24 13.24
CA ARG A 41 -10.33 -1.73 14.15
C ARG A 41 -10.43 -2.29 15.56
N THR A 42 -11.57 -2.90 15.93
CA THR A 42 -11.78 -3.51 17.25
C THR A 42 -11.40 -4.98 17.29
N ILE A 43 -10.99 -5.57 16.16
CA ILE A 43 -10.64 -6.99 16.04
C ILE A 43 -9.19 -7.19 15.62
N GLY A 44 -8.62 -8.33 15.99
CA GLY A 44 -7.32 -8.81 15.56
C GLY A 44 -6.20 -7.79 15.77
N SER A 45 -5.57 -7.32 14.68
CA SER A 45 -4.47 -6.35 14.74
C SER A 45 -4.93 -4.90 14.83
N GLY A 46 -6.23 -4.62 14.79
CA GLY A 46 -6.77 -3.27 14.74
C GLY A 46 -6.51 -2.53 13.41
N ASN A 47 -5.89 -3.18 12.43
CA ASN A 47 -5.58 -2.58 11.14
C ASN A 47 -6.78 -2.61 10.20
N ILE A 48 -6.90 -1.60 9.32
CA ILE A 48 -7.99 -1.50 8.33
C ILE A 48 -7.74 -2.31 7.03
N GLY A 49 -6.60 -2.98 6.90
CA GLY A 49 -6.22 -3.72 5.68
C GLY A 49 -6.88 -5.09 5.55
N ALA A 50 -6.83 -5.65 4.34
CA ALA A 50 -7.49 -6.91 3.94
C ALA A 50 -7.19 -8.12 4.86
N THR A 51 -5.96 -8.27 5.33
CA THR A 51 -5.58 -9.35 6.26
C THR A 51 -6.34 -9.30 7.58
N ASN A 52 -6.63 -8.09 8.09
CA ASN A 52 -7.45 -7.96 9.30
C ASN A 52 -8.94 -8.12 9.00
N VAL A 53 -9.39 -7.62 7.84
CA VAL A 53 -10.76 -7.86 7.34
C VAL A 53 -11.03 -9.36 7.19
N LEU A 54 -10.07 -10.16 6.75
CA LEU A 54 -10.20 -11.62 6.63
C LEU A 54 -10.56 -12.29 7.97
N ARG A 55 -10.15 -11.72 9.10
CA ARG A 55 -10.48 -12.22 10.44
C ARG A 55 -11.95 -12.06 10.83
N THR A 56 -12.73 -11.26 10.09
CA THR A 56 -14.19 -11.24 10.23
C THR A 56 -14.85 -12.52 9.72
N GLY A 57 -14.09 -13.43 9.06
CA GLY A 57 -14.60 -14.61 8.38
C GLY A 57 -15.12 -14.35 6.96
N ASN A 58 -15.31 -13.10 6.57
CA ASN A 58 -15.85 -12.76 5.25
C ASN A 58 -14.73 -12.59 4.20
N LYS A 59 -14.42 -13.68 3.51
CA LYS A 59 -13.37 -13.74 2.47
C LYS A 59 -13.66 -12.79 1.29
N LYS A 60 -14.94 -12.59 0.91
CA LYS A 60 -15.31 -11.69 -0.20
C LYS A 60 -15.01 -10.24 0.14
N VAL A 61 -15.37 -9.79 1.33
CA VAL A 61 -15.09 -8.42 1.79
C VAL A 61 -13.58 -8.20 1.93
N ALA A 62 -12.82 -9.18 2.40
CA ALA A 62 -11.36 -9.11 2.47
C ALA A 62 -10.71 -9.01 1.07
N ALA A 63 -11.17 -9.82 0.12
CA ALA A 63 -10.68 -9.77 -1.26
C ALA A 63 -11.01 -8.44 -1.94
N LEU A 64 -12.23 -7.92 -1.77
CA LEU A 64 -12.64 -6.61 -2.29
C LEU A 64 -11.81 -5.48 -1.68
N THR A 65 -11.53 -5.55 -0.37
CA THR A 65 -10.64 -4.59 0.30
C THR A 65 -9.24 -4.60 -0.30
N LEU A 66 -8.65 -5.79 -0.49
CA LEU A 66 -7.35 -5.94 -1.13
C LEU A 66 -7.34 -5.34 -2.53
N LEU A 67 -8.32 -5.72 -3.35
CA LEU A 67 -8.45 -5.26 -4.73
C LEU A 67 -8.55 -3.74 -4.81
N CYS A 68 -9.43 -3.12 -4.03
CA CYS A 68 -9.59 -1.65 -4.05
C CYS A 68 -8.38 -0.91 -3.51
N ASP A 69 -7.69 -1.45 -2.48
CA ASP A 69 -6.45 -0.84 -1.96
C ASP A 69 -5.27 -0.97 -2.95
N VAL A 70 -5.21 -2.02 -3.77
CA VAL A 70 -4.28 -2.12 -4.91
C VAL A 70 -4.69 -1.15 -6.02
N LEU A 71 -5.96 -1.22 -6.45
CA LEU A 71 -6.45 -0.42 -7.57
C LEU A 71 -6.33 1.08 -7.36
N LYS A 72 -6.50 1.61 -6.13
CA LYS A 72 -6.32 3.05 -5.89
C LYS A 72 -4.88 3.51 -6.18
N GLY A 73 -3.87 2.69 -5.85
CA GLY A 73 -2.47 2.96 -6.19
C GLY A 73 -2.23 2.93 -7.69
N THR A 74 -2.68 1.85 -8.35
CA THR A 74 -2.55 1.69 -9.82
C THR A 74 -3.27 2.80 -10.56
N PHE A 75 -4.51 3.11 -10.18
CA PHE A 75 -5.33 4.13 -10.81
C PHE A 75 -4.65 5.51 -10.78
N VAL A 76 -4.17 5.94 -9.61
CA VAL A 76 -3.47 7.22 -9.47
C VAL A 76 -2.25 7.29 -10.40
N ILE A 77 -1.46 6.23 -10.46
CA ILE A 77 -0.29 6.19 -11.34
C ILE A 77 -0.69 6.30 -12.82
N LEU A 78 -1.68 5.53 -13.27
CA LEU A 78 -2.13 5.54 -14.67
C LEU A 78 -2.71 6.90 -15.06
N VAL A 79 -3.51 7.51 -14.20
CA VAL A 79 -4.05 8.86 -14.44
C VAL A 79 -2.93 9.89 -14.46
N THR A 80 -1.96 9.81 -13.55
CA THR A 80 -0.81 10.72 -13.55
C THR A 80 0.02 10.57 -14.82
N LYS A 81 0.28 9.35 -15.29
CA LYS A 81 0.97 9.08 -16.57
C LYS A 81 0.23 9.71 -17.76
N PHE A 82 -1.10 9.65 -17.74
CA PHE A 82 -1.92 10.24 -18.80
C PHE A 82 -1.93 11.77 -18.79
N LEU A 83 -1.91 12.37 -17.60
CA LEU A 83 -2.00 13.84 -17.42
C LEU A 83 -0.64 14.55 -17.46
N SER A 84 0.47 13.87 -17.23
CA SER A 84 1.79 14.49 -17.12
C SER A 84 2.46 14.68 -18.48
N HIS A 85 3.20 15.79 -18.63
CA HIS A 85 3.98 16.08 -19.84
C HIS A 85 5.21 15.14 -19.95
N PRO A 86 5.66 14.73 -21.17
CA PRO A 86 6.69 13.69 -21.36
C PRO A 86 8.04 13.92 -20.66
N ILE A 87 8.45 15.18 -20.45
CA ILE A 87 9.83 15.52 -20.04
C ILE A 87 10.07 15.39 -18.52
N GLU A 88 9.06 15.54 -17.67
CA GLU A 88 9.20 15.50 -16.19
C GLU A 88 8.38 14.35 -15.56
N ASN A 89 8.00 13.39 -16.38
CA ASN A 89 6.97 12.42 -16.06
C ASN A 89 7.32 11.55 -14.82
N ASN A 90 8.56 11.04 -14.72
CA ASN A 90 8.92 10.04 -13.70
C ASN A 90 9.00 10.62 -12.29
N ILE A 91 9.38 11.90 -12.13
CA ILE A 91 9.37 12.58 -10.82
C ILE A 91 7.93 12.78 -10.34
N ILE A 92 7.06 13.31 -11.22
CA ILE A 92 5.66 13.59 -10.88
C ILE A 92 4.93 12.27 -10.58
N ILE A 93 5.15 11.22 -11.39
CA ILE A 93 4.59 9.89 -11.18
C ILE A 93 5.06 9.31 -9.83
N SER A 94 6.34 9.43 -9.52
CA SER A 94 6.90 8.94 -8.25
C SER A 94 6.28 9.66 -7.05
N LEU A 95 6.18 10.98 -7.12
CA LEU A 95 5.57 11.75 -6.04
C LEU A 95 4.06 11.44 -5.91
N ALA A 96 3.30 11.33 -7.00
CA ALA A 96 1.90 10.92 -6.95
C ALA A 96 1.73 9.53 -6.33
N GLY A 97 2.61 8.58 -6.68
CA GLY A 97 2.67 7.24 -6.07
C GLY A 97 2.97 7.29 -4.57
N PHE A 98 3.88 8.16 -4.16
CA PHE A 98 4.19 8.36 -2.75
C PHE A 98 3.02 9.01 -2.00
N PHE A 99 2.34 10.00 -2.59
CA PHE A 99 1.18 10.67 -1.96
C PHE A 99 -0.04 9.75 -1.84
N VAL A 100 -0.36 8.91 -2.83
CA VAL A 100 -1.46 7.93 -2.68
C VAL A 100 -1.14 6.90 -1.60
N PHE A 101 0.11 6.49 -1.48
CA PHE A 101 0.57 5.61 -0.43
C PHE A 101 0.47 6.28 0.95
N LEU A 102 0.95 7.53 1.11
CA LEU A 102 0.80 8.30 2.37
C LEU A 102 -0.67 8.47 2.76
N GLY A 103 -1.57 8.70 1.78
CA GLY A 103 -3.01 8.77 2.04
C GLY A 103 -3.55 7.49 2.68
N HIS A 104 -3.09 6.31 2.23
CA HIS A 104 -3.48 5.04 2.86
C HIS A 104 -2.92 4.89 4.28
N LEU A 105 -1.70 5.35 4.55
CA LEU A 105 -1.07 5.24 5.87
C LEU A 105 -1.64 6.24 6.88
N PHE A 106 -1.99 7.42 6.41
CA PHE A 106 -2.38 8.56 7.22
C PHE A 106 -3.67 9.22 6.67
N PRO A 107 -4.79 8.49 6.56
CA PRO A 107 -6.02 9.02 5.99
C PRO A 107 -6.61 10.13 6.87
N ILE A 108 -6.91 11.27 6.25
CA ILE A 108 -7.47 12.43 6.93
C ILE A 108 -8.80 12.10 7.64
N TRP A 109 -9.63 11.25 7.02
CA TRP A 109 -10.93 10.84 7.55
C TRP A 109 -10.83 10.02 8.85
N LEU A 110 -9.67 9.41 9.12
CA LEU A 110 -9.41 8.55 10.27
C LEU A 110 -8.42 9.18 11.27
N LYS A 111 -8.33 10.50 11.28
CA LYS A 111 -7.38 11.23 12.16
C LYS A 111 -5.96 10.71 11.99
N PHE A 112 -5.55 10.47 10.74
CA PHE A 112 -4.24 9.97 10.32
C PHE A 112 -3.87 8.55 10.83
N LYS A 113 -4.84 7.76 11.30
CA LYS A 113 -4.66 6.38 11.76
C LYS A 113 -5.13 5.39 10.68
N GLY A 114 -4.29 5.14 9.68
CA GLY A 114 -4.59 4.30 8.54
C GLY A 114 -3.97 2.91 8.57
N GLY A 115 -3.86 2.32 7.37
CA GLY A 115 -3.30 0.99 7.15
C GLY A 115 -1.77 0.94 7.18
N LYS A 116 -1.20 -0.19 6.70
CA LYS A 116 0.24 -0.44 6.65
C LYS A 116 0.85 -0.24 5.26
N GLY A 117 0.03 -0.01 4.24
CA GLY A 117 0.47 0.36 2.90
C GLY A 117 0.76 -0.77 1.94
N VAL A 118 0.79 -2.03 2.36
CA VAL A 118 1.26 -3.17 1.54
C VAL A 118 0.50 -3.32 0.22
N ALA A 119 -0.82 -3.29 0.25
CA ALA A 119 -1.66 -3.40 -0.95
C ALA A 119 -1.51 -2.18 -1.88
N THR A 120 -1.46 -0.98 -1.31
CA THR A 120 -1.26 0.25 -2.10
C THR A 120 0.17 0.31 -2.67
N TYR A 121 1.18 -0.17 -1.95
CA TYR A 121 2.54 -0.35 -2.45
C TYR A 121 2.56 -1.24 -3.69
N LEU A 122 1.91 -2.41 -3.61
CA LEU A 122 1.76 -3.32 -4.76
C LEU A 122 1.05 -2.63 -5.93
N GLY A 123 -0.01 -1.86 -5.67
CA GLY A 123 -0.73 -1.10 -6.68
C GLY A 123 0.12 -0.03 -7.36
N VAL A 124 0.96 0.67 -6.60
CA VAL A 124 1.93 1.63 -7.14
C VAL A 124 2.95 0.90 -8.02
N CYS A 125 3.53 -0.21 -7.56
CA CYS A 125 4.44 -1.03 -8.38
C CYS A 125 3.79 -1.45 -9.70
N LEU A 126 2.54 -1.92 -9.66
CA LEU A 126 1.80 -2.33 -10.86
C LEU A 126 1.62 -1.18 -11.85
N GLY A 127 1.36 0.03 -11.36
CA GLY A 127 1.17 1.21 -12.19
C GLY A 127 2.48 1.78 -12.75
N VAL A 128 3.56 1.83 -11.98
CA VAL A 128 4.85 2.41 -12.44
C VAL A 128 5.64 1.44 -13.31
N TYR A 129 5.82 0.21 -12.84
CA TYR A 129 6.61 -0.83 -13.50
C TYR A 129 6.07 -2.21 -13.11
N TRP A 130 5.17 -2.76 -13.91
CA TRP A 130 4.46 -4.01 -13.61
C TRP A 130 5.36 -5.21 -13.26
N PRO A 131 6.61 -5.37 -13.79
CA PRO A 131 7.49 -6.45 -13.36
C PRO A 131 7.85 -6.38 -11.87
N ALA A 132 7.95 -5.16 -11.30
CA ALA A 132 8.15 -4.99 -9.87
C ALA A 132 6.99 -5.53 -9.03
N ALA A 133 5.76 -5.40 -9.52
CA ALA A 133 4.59 -6.00 -8.88
C ALA A 133 4.63 -7.53 -8.91
N ILE A 134 5.09 -8.12 -10.00
CA ILE A 134 5.29 -9.59 -10.10
C ILE A 134 6.35 -10.05 -9.11
N VAL A 135 7.50 -9.38 -9.05
CA VAL A 135 8.56 -9.70 -8.07
C VAL A 135 8.02 -9.60 -6.64
N PHE A 136 7.28 -8.52 -6.32
CA PHE A 136 6.63 -8.37 -5.03
C PHE A 136 5.72 -9.56 -4.69
N ILE A 137 4.83 -9.94 -5.62
CA ILE A 137 3.88 -11.05 -5.42
C ILE A 137 4.62 -12.38 -5.24
N ILE A 138 5.63 -12.67 -6.06
CA ILE A 138 6.41 -13.92 -5.97
C ILE A 138 7.10 -14.00 -4.61
N VAL A 139 7.80 -12.95 -4.19
CA VAL A 139 8.50 -12.92 -2.90
C VAL A 139 7.50 -13.01 -1.75
N TRP A 140 6.42 -12.23 -1.79
CA TRP A 140 5.39 -12.27 -0.76
C TRP A 140 4.77 -13.66 -0.64
N MET A 141 4.41 -14.28 -1.76
CA MET A 141 3.79 -15.61 -1.79
C MET A 141 4.75 -16.70 -1.31
N ALA A 142 6.02 -16.66 -1.74
CA ALA A 142 7.04 -17.62 -1.29
C ALA A 142 7.15 -17.59 0.23
N PHE A 143 7.40 -16.43 0.83
CA PHE A 143 7.51 -16.31 2.28
C PHE A 143 6.20 -16.66 3.01
N PHE A 144 5.06 -16.33 2.43
CA PHE A 144 3.76 -16.67 3.00
C PHE A 144 3.50 -18.18 3.02
N LEU A 145 3.81 -18.89 1.96
CA LEU A 145 3.62 -20.36 1.90
C LEU A 145 4.49 -21.10 2.93
N PHE A 146 5.73 -20.63 3.15
CA PHE A 146 6.63 -21.26 4.13
C PHE A 146 6.31 -20.89 5.58
N THR A 147 5.92 -19.63 5.84
CA THR A 147 5.85 -19.10 7.21
C THR A 147 4.42 -18.88 7.72
N ARG A 148 3.47 -18.66 6.82
CA ARG A 148 2.07 -18.24 7.08
C ARG A 148 1.96 -16.86 7.78
N TYR A 149 3.07 -16.11 7.91
CA TYR A 149 3.07 -14.74 8.43
C TYR A 149 2.96 -13.71 7.30
N SER A 150 1.77 -13.13 7.12
CA SER A 150 1.55 -12.05 6.12
C SER A 150 2.45 -10.83 6.35
N SER A 151 2.73 -10.50 7.63
CA SER A 151 3.61 -9.39 8.00
C SER A 151 5.07 -9.63 7.59
N LEU A 152 5.62 -10.82 7.86
CA LEU A 152 6.98 -11.18 7.46
C LEU A 152 7.11 -11.17 5.93
N SER A 153 6.14 -11.78 5.24
CA SER A 153 6.11 -11.80 3.77
C SER A 153 6.13 -10.40 3.17
N ALA A 154 5.35 -9.47 3.75
CA ALA A 154 5.33 -8.08 3.30
C ALA A 154 6.68 -7.37 3.57
N LEU A 155 7.27 -7.55 4.75
CA LEU A 155 8.55 -6.96 5.12
C LEU A 155 9.69 -7.40 4.19
N VAL A 156 9.73 -8.69 3.82
CA VAL A 156 10.73 -9.19 2.86
C VAL A 156 10.46 -8.67 1.46
N ALA A 157 9.20 -8.68 1.00
CA ALA A 157 8.84 -8.23 -0.33
C ALA A 157 9.20 -6.75 -0.56
N VAL A 158 8.98 -5.87 0.43
CA VAL A 158 9.33 -4.45 0.30
C VAL A 158 10.84 -4.15 0.37
N ILE A 159 11.69 -5.11 0.76
CA ILE A 159 13.14 -5.01 0.62
C ILE A 159 13.57 -5.43 -0.79
N ILE A 160 13.10 -6.57 -1.26
CA ILE A 160 13.57 -7.17 -2.52
C ILE A 160 13.08 -6.37 -3.73
N THR A 161 11.85 -5.85 -3.69
CA THR A 161 11.26 -5.12 -4.82
C THR A 161 12.06 -3.88 -5.24
N PRO A 162 12.47 -2.94 -4.36
CA PRO A 162 13.28 -1.81 -4.79
C PRO A 162 14.68 -2.23 -5.28
N ILE A 163 15.28 -3.30 -4.74
CA ILE A 163 16.56 -3.82 -5.25
C ILE A 163 16.39 -4.25 -6.72
N PHE A 164 15.30 -4.93 -7.07
CA PHE A 164 15.00 -5.28 -8.45
C PHE A 164 14.83 -4.03 -9.32
N VAL A 165 14.07 -3.03 -8.86
CA VAL A 165 13.82 -1.79 -9.60
C VAL A 165 15.09 -0.99 -9.85
N LEU A 166 16.05 -1.02 -8.92
CA LEU A 166 17.37 -0.36 -9.06
C LEU A 166 18.11 -0.79 -10.35
N TYR A 167 18.00 -2.07 -10.71
CA TYR A 167 18.72 -2.63 -11.86
C TYR A 167 17.93 -2.59 -13.18
N PHE A 168 16.60 -2.50 -13.11
CA PHE A 168 15.73 -2.74 -14.27
C PHE A 168 14.76 -1.60 -14.59
N SER A 169 14.82 -0.48 -13.85
CA SER A 169 13.87 0.62 -14.04
C SER A 169 14.50 2.00 -13.73
N ASP A 170 13.67 3.02 -13.70
CA ASP A 170 14.05 4.40 -13.49
C ASP A 170 14.48 4.67 -12.03
N PRO A 171 15.56 5.44 -11.78
CA PRO A 171 16.02 5.79 -10.44
C PRO A 171 14.96 6.47 -9.55
N TYR A 172 14.07 7.28 -10.10
CA TYR A 172 13.02 7.94 -9.33
C TYR A 172 12.03 6.92 -8.73
N PHE A 173 11.75 5.83 -9.45
CA PHE A 173 10.91 4.74 -8.93
C PHE A 173 11.62 3.96 -7.82
N TYR A 174 12.91 3.75 -7.95
CA TYR A 174 13.73 3.14 -6.89
C TYR A 174 13.67 3.96 -5.60
N PHE A 175 13.97 5.27 -5.66
CA PHE A 175 13.96 6.13 -4.46
C PHE A 175 12.55 6.22 -3.83
N MET A 176 11.51 6.32 -4.64
CA MET A 176 10.14 6.27 -4.16
C MET A 176 9.85 4.97 -3.40
N LEU A 177 10.19 3.81 -3.96
CA LEU A 177 9.95 2.51 -3.33
C LEU A 177 10.75 2.33 -2.05
N ILE A 178 12.00 2.82 -1.98
CA ILE A 178 12.79 2.84 -0.74
C ILE A 178 12.07 3.67 0.34
N ALA A 179 11.63 4.87 0.01
CA ALA A 179 10.89 5.72 0.95
C ALA A 179 9.59 5.03 1.43
N MET A 180 8.82 4.44 0.52
CA MET A 180 7.61 3.68 0.86
C MET A 180 7.93 2.47 1.75
N SER A 181 9.02 1.74 1.47
CA SER A 181 9.47 0.59 2.27
C SER A 181 9.81 0.98 3.70
N MET A 182 10.50 2.11 3.91
CA MET A 182 10.77 2.64 5.25
C MET A 182 9.48 2.87 6.04
N PHE A 183 8.47 3.47 5.42
CA PHE A 183 7.18 3.66 6.06
C PHE A 183 6.45 2.34 6.33
N VAL A 184 6.54 1.34 5.45
CA VAL A 184 6.00 0.00 5.71
C VAL A 184 6.65 -0.60 6.95
N TYR A 185 7.97 -0.51 7.11
CA TYR A 185 8.67 -0.97 8.32
C TYR A 185 8.20 -0.26 9.57
N ILE A 186 8.11 1.09 9.54
CA ILE A 186 7.59 1.88 10.65
C ILE A 186 6.16 1.43 11.04
N LYS A 187 5.28 1.24 10.06
CA LYS A 187 3.90 0.80 10.30
C LYS A 187 3.79 -0.68 10.75
N HIS A 188 4.84 -1.46 10.59
CA HIS A 188 4.90 -2.85 11.05
C HIS A 188 5.61 -3.03 12.40
N TYR A 189 5.97 -1.94 13.12
CA TYR A 189 6.74 -2.02 14.37
C TYR A 189 6.18 -3.03 15.38
N ALA A 190 4.85 -3.04 15.57
CA ALA A 190 4.19 -3.98 16.47
C ALA A 190 4.21 -5.43 15.95
N ASN A 191 4.16 -5.64 14.62
CA ASN A 191 4.31 -6.96 14.02
C ASN A 191 5.75 -7.47 14.18
N ILE A 192 6.75 -6.60 13.95
CA ILE A 192 8.17 -6.94 14.13
C ILE A 192 8.40 -7.36 15.59
N GLY A 193 7.89 -6.60 16.56
CA GLY A 193 7.98 -7.00 17.96
C GLY A 193 7.37 -8.36 18.24
N ARG A 194 6.19 -8.69 17.70
CA ARG A 194 5.57 -10.01 17.85
C ARG A 194 6.31 -11.12 17.11
N LEU A 195 6.87 -10.84 15.93
CA LEU A 195 7.71 -11.82 15.19
C LEU A 195 8.96 -12.19 15.98
N LEU A 196 9.64 -11.22 16.58
CA LEU A 196 10.87 -11.45 17.36
C LEU A 196 10.64 -12.34 18.61
N ILE A 197 9.47 -12.26 19.22
CA ILE A 197 9.10 -13.06 20.41
C ILE A 197 8.22 -14.28 20.06
N GLY A 198 8.06 -14.61 18.75
CA GLY A 198 7.29 -15.77 18.31
C GLY A 198 5.77 -15.65 18.50
N LYS A 199 5.22 -14.44 18.77
CA LYS A 199 3.79 -14.22 19.05
C LYS A 199 3.01 -13.57 17.90
N GLU A 200 3.56 -13.56 16.69
CA GLU A 200 2.82 -13.06 15.53
C GLU A 200 1.76 -14.07 15.07
N ASN A 201 0.58 -13.57 14.71
CA ASN A 201 -0.53 -14.43 14.31
C ASN A 201 -0.35 -14.97 12.89
N LYS A 202 -0.35 -16.28 12.75
CA LYS A 202 -0.38 -16.97 11.44
C LYS A 202 -1.77 -16.85 10.81
N ILE A 203 -1.84 -16.78 9.49
CA ILE A 203 -3.11 -16.86 8.77
C ILE A 203 -3.57 -18.32 8.71
N GLY A 204 -4.86 -18.55 9.08
CA GLY A 204 -5.50 -19.88 9.02
C GLY A 204 -5.27 -20.77 10.23
N THR A 205 -4.63 -20.30 11.32
CA THR A 205 -4.74 -20.93 12.63
C THR A 205 -5.97 -20.35 13.35
N GLN A 206 -6.87 -21.19 13.83
CA GLN A 206 -7.91 -20.77 14.78
C GLN A 206 -7.24 -20.52 16.13
N ASN A 207 -7.65 -19.44 16.84
CA ASN A 207 -7.22 -19.22 18.23
C ASN A 207 -7.82 -20.33 19.08
N GLY A 208 -7.08 -21.41 19.30
CA GLY A 208 -7.58 -22.56 20.05
C GLY A 208 -6.57 -23.71 20.22
N ASP A 209 -5.46 -23.66 19.51
CA ASP A 209 -4.45 -24.74 19.51
C ASP A 209 -3.13 -24.29 20.19
N GLU A 210 -3.21 -23.66 21.37
CA GLU A 210 -2.08 -23.51 22.31
C GLU A 210 -2.55 -23.75 23.76
#